data_588e0a5ec5ddf0209bc9d8ed78a1c780
#
_entry.id   588e0a5ec5ddf0209bc9d8ed78a1c780
#
_cell.length_a   1.000
_cell.length_b   1.000
_cell.length_c   1.000
_cell.angle_alpha   90.00
_cell.angle_beta   90.00
_cell.angle_gamma   90.00
#
_symmetry.space_group_name_H-M   'P 1'
#
loop_
_entity.id
_entity.type
_entity.pdbx_description
1 polymer ?
#
loop_
_entity_poly.entity_id
_entity_poly.type
_entity_poly.pdbx_seq_one_letter_code
_entity_poly.pdbx_strand_id
1 'polypeptide(L)'
;MKKLLYVFAAAALVFSACNDEEIQVDNSSVSLSVETVEAAPEGGIYDVVVTSDSDWRVSGFCEWARPLSESGKSGETLRIEVDPSNSREILTTEFKVFSGSAVKTVEVRSNPSFILDLLTENEVEFSSAEASLSIKLDTNVPEIEPAFSGTGSEWVEFAGRQEVFGKTMLSFNVKANETYVGRETELTLSGEGKSASVKISQAQLDAIITDTPKVVHTGLDASSVTFDVRANVDFEFELPSWLTLESREAGTKGEDGLTTHTITLSFGENAASRVADLNFVSGGKIFLQVTVKQQNPNAVLFNITDMVLRQELVKKGWILASDSSTECELLEPGMTGTSLEISTSSWSKLNVKVIDGLDNFPALETLTLKKLNAETLNLDKCVKLKALTVSELNKLKEVVLGNCPVTVFSTYLGGRYSYDYFEAPSLTISSENLTEVNVSSESYYLSYYDICAEIDVAGCPKLAILKAKRETTDWYGDVICHLEKLYISKDQKTAIDAGTLTVEKPAKTELAVR
;
A
#
# COMPACT_ATOMS: atom_id res chain seq x y z
N MET A 1 25.11 -43.23 -22.54
CA MET A 1 25.64 -44.61 -22.71
C MET A 1 25.97 -44.87 -24.14
N LYS A 2 27.12 -45.49 -24.32
CA LYS A 2 27.77 -46.13 -25.49
C LYS A 2 28.64 -45.20 -26.34
N LYS A 3 29.94 -45.35 -26.00
CA LYS A 3 31.13 -45.12 -26.79
C LYS A 3 31.12 -45.98 -28.06
N LEU A 4 31.63 -45.43 -29.14
CA LEU A 4 32.25 -46.29 -30.18
C LEU A 4 33.55 -45.65 -30.63
N LEU A 5 34.60 -46.35 -30.29
CA LEU A 5 36.00 -46.13 -30.68
C LEU A 5 36.21 -46.83 -32.01
N TYR A 6 36.81 -46.18 -33.00
CA TYR A 6 37.41 -46.89 -34.13
C TYR A 6 38.90 -46.53 -34.26
N VAL A 7 39.67 -47.56 -34.00
CA VAL A 7 41.11 -47.66 -34.28
C VAL A 7 41.29 -47.98 -35.75
N PHE A 8 42.17 -47.26 -36.48
CA PHE A 8 42.71 -47.73 -37.74
C PHE A 8 44.22 -47.84 -37.64
N ALA A 9 44.67 -49.04 -37.92
CA ALA A 9 46.05 -49.50 -37.89
C ALA A 9 46.85 -49.03 -39.12
N ALA A 10 48.10 -48.78 -38.86
CA ALA A 10 49.11 -48.46 -39.84
C ALA A 10 49.46 -49.67 -40.79
N ALA A 11 49.65 -49.36 -42.04
CA ALA A 11 50.42 -50.25 -42.93
C ALA A 11 51.47 -49.40 -43.62
N ALA A 12 52.73 -49.60 -43.26
CA ALA A 12 53.90 -49.07 -43.94
C ALA A 12 54.22 -49.95 -45.17
N LEU A 13 54.38 -49.34 -46.32
CA LEU A 13 55.05 -49.94 -47.47
C LEU A 13 56.15 -49.00 -47.94
N VAL A 14 57.37 -49.47 -47.77
CA VAL A 14 58.59 -48.86 -48.25
C VAL A 14 58.76 -49.23 -49.71
N PHE A 15 58.88 -48.22 -50.58
CA PHE A 15 59.54 -48.38 -51.86
C PHE A 15 60.54 -47.24 -52.05
N SER A 16 61.82 -47.59 -52.07
CA SER A 16 62.93 -46.75 -52.49
C SER A 16 63.02 -46.73 -54.02
N ALA A 17 62.99 -45.53 -54.56
CA ALA A 17 63.58 -45.25 -55.84
C ALA A 17 64.19 -43.85 -55.80
N CYS A 18 65.47 -43.74 -55.85
CA CYS A 18 66.18 -42.49 -56.04
C CYS A 18 65.86 -41.91 -57.42
N ASN A 19 65.44 -40.65 -57.41
CA ASN A 19 65.78 -39.67 -58.43
C ASN A 19 65.97 -38.34 -57.73
N ASP A 20 67.15 -37.77 -57.82
CA ASP A 20 67.46 -36.40 -57.41
C ASP A 20 66.78 -35.43 -58.39
N GLU A 21 65.52 -35.12 -58.13
CA GLU A 21 64.92 -33.86 -58.56
C GLU A 21 65.07 -32.91 -57.41
N GLU A 22 65.79 -31.81 -57.59
CA GLU A 22 65.81 -30.67 -56.71
C GLU A 22 64.33 -30.29 -56.41
N ILE A 23 63.88 -30.55 -55.18
CA ILE A 23 62.64 -30.02 -54.69
C ILE A 23 62.86 -28.51 -54.67
N GLN A 24 62.38 -27.80 -55.69
CA GLN A 24 62.24 -26.37 -55.65
C GLN A 24 61.20 -26.11 -54.57
N VAL A 25 61.67 -25.67 -53.40
CA VAL A 25 60.80 -25.13 -52.36
C VAL A 25 60.13 -23.89 -52.96
N ASP A 26 58.88 -24.04 -53.35
CA ASP A 26 58.06 -22.90 -53.77
C ASP A 26 57.86 -21.95 -52.55
N ASN A 27 58.68 -20.91 -52.49
CA ASN A 27 58.67 -19.87 -51.48
C ASN A 27 57.58 -18.80 -51.77
N SER A 28 56.52 -19.19 -52.44
CA SER A 28 55.40 -18.25 -52.72
C SER A 28 54.90 -17.63 -51.48
N SER A 29 54.65 -16.32 -51.50
CA SER A 29 54.05 -15.58 -50.44
C SER A 29 52.83 -14.81 -50.95
N VAL A 30 51.85 -14.63 -50.06
CA VAL A 30 50.68 -13.76 -50.26
C VAL A 30 50.28 -13.11 -48.92
N SER A 31 50.09 -11.82 -48.97
CA SER A 31 49.58 -11.03 -47.82
C SER A 31 48.47 -10.12 -48.28
N LEU A 32 47.56 -9.83 -47.36
CA LEU A 32 46.37 -8.98 -47.56
C LEU A 32 46.50 -7.75 -46.69
N SER A 33 46.06 -6.57 -47.19
CA SER A 33 46.03 -5.34 -46.40
C SER A 33 45.08 -5.41 -45.20
N VAL A 34 44.05 -6.24 -45.32
CA VAL A 34 43.10 -6.57 -44.24
C VAL A 34 42.73 -8.06 -44.36
N GLU A 35 42.57 -8.74 -43.23
CA GLU A 35 42.12 -10.14 -43.17
C GLU A 35 40.60 -10.26 -43.00
N THR A 36 39.93 -9.16 -42.55
CA THR A 36 38.48 -9.08 -42.39
C THR A 36 37.97 -7.80 -43.02
N VAL A 37 36.96 -7.92 -43.86
CA VAL A 37 36.15 -6.81 -44.41
C VAL A 37 34.88 -6.70 -43.59
N GLU A 38 34.69 -5.58 -42.88
CA GLU A 38 33.46 -5.25 -42.17
C GLU A 38 32.57 -4.40 -43.09
N ALA A 39 31.53 -4.99 -43.63
CA ALA A 39 30.59 -4.32 -44.53
C ALA A 39 29.39 -3.81 -43.77
N ALA A 40 28.96 -2.59 -44.13
CA ALA A 40 27.69 -2.02 -43.63
C ALA A 40 26.49 -2.77 -44.22
N PRO A 41 25.33 -2.77 -43.57
CA PRO A 41 24.12 -3.44 -44.08
C PRO A 41 23.65 -2.88 -45.43
N GLU A 42 24.00 -1.65 -45.79
CA GLU A 42 23.69 -1.04 -47.06
C GLU A 42 24.54 -1.62 -48.21
N GLY A 43 25.50 -2.48 -47.87
CA GLY A 43 26.43 -3.05 -48.83
C GLY A 43 27.51 -2.07 -49.29
N GLY A 44 28.17 -2.39 -50.39
CA GLY A 44 29.20 -1.52 -50.97
C GLY A 44 30.34 -2.30 -51.62
N ILE A 45 31.37 -1.57 -52.07
CA ILE A 45 32.60 -2.15 -52.62
C ILE A 45 33.74 -1.88 -51.65
N TYR A 46 34.42 -2.94 -51.27
CA TYR A 46 35.50 -2.94 -50.29
C TYR A 46 36.82 -3.36 -50.96
N ASP A 47 37.88 -2.64 -50.70
CA ASP A 47 39.19 -2.79 -51.32
C ASP A 47 40.13 -3.54 -50.38
N VAL A 48 40.75 -4.63 -50.89
CA VAL A 48 41.79 -5.42 -50.22
C VAL A 48 43.01 -5.45 -51.10
N VAL A 49 44.11 -4.77 -50.73
CA VAL A 49 45.36 -4.79 -51.48
C VAL A 49 46.01 -6.12 -51.26
N VAL A 50 46.41 -6.82 -52.39
CA VAL A 50 47.07 -8.10 -52.39
C VAL A 50 48.55 -7.90 -52.76
N THR A 51 49.43 -8.25 -51.84
CA THR A 51 50.89 -8.28 -52.12
C THR A 51 51.33 -9.71 -52.21
N SER A 52 51.97 -10.08 -53.30
CA SER A 52 52.34 -11.47 -53.62
C SER A 52 53.63 -11.56 -54.48
N ASP A 53 54.25 -12.69 -54.51
CA ASP A 53 55.45 -12.91 -55.31
C ASP A 53 55.13 -13.23 -56.78
N SER A 54 53.92 -13.61 -57.11
CA SER A 54 53.39 -13.89 -58.42
C SER A 54 51.99 -13.41 -58.60
N ASP A 55 51.38 -13.55 -59.77
CA ASP A 55 50.01 -13.23 -60.03
C ASP A 55 49.10 -13.97 -59.02
N TRP A 56 48.12 -13.29 -58.49
CA TRP A 56 47.20 -13.87 -57.56
C TRP A 56 45.84 -14.18 -58.22
N ARG A 57 45.10 -15.11 -57.62
CA ARG A 57 43.73 -15.44 -57.98
C ARG A 57 42.90 -15.59 -56.73
N VAL A 58 41.60 -15.28 -56.81
CA VAL A 58 40.65 -15.46 -55.72
C VAL A 58 39.72 -16.63 -56.05
N SER A 59 39.33 -17.37 -55.02
CA SER A 59 38.32 -18.44 -55.09
C SER A 59 37.39 -18.37 -53.89
N GLY A 60 36.13 -18.66 -54.12
CA GLY A 60 35.02 -18.68 -53.18
C GLY A 60 33.76 -18.27 -53.89
N PHE A 61 32.62 -18.69 -53.35
CA PHE A 61 31.30 -18.33 -53.84
C PHE A 61 30.43 -17.92 -52.68
N CYS A 62 29.75 -16.81 -52.86
CA CYS A 62 28.72 -16.35 -51.93
C CYS A 62 27.62 -15.62 -52.73
N GLU A 63 26.36 -15.79 -52.33
CA GLU A 63 25.21 -15.16 -53.03
C GLU A 63 25.18 -13.65 -52.80
N TRP A 64 25.59 -13.19 -51.61
CA TRP A 64 25.51 -11.79 -51.17
C TRP A 64 26.82 -11.03 -51.20
N ALA A 65 27.95 -11.70 -51.46
CA ALA A 65 29.27 -11.06 -51.64
C ALA A 65 30.04 -11.73 -52.77
N ARG A 66 30.78 -10.94 -53.58
CA ARG A 66 31.51 -11.46 -54.73
C ARG A 66 32.76 -10.63 -55.04
N PRO A 67 33.87 -11.24 -55.45
CA PRO A 67 35.00 -10.52 -55.98
C PRO A 67 34.65 -9.95 -57.36
N LEU A 68 35.00 -8.68 -57.62
CA LEU A 68 34.82 -8.02 -58.93
C LEU A 68 35.89 -8.38 -59.92
N SER A 69 37.03 -8.99 -59.48
CA SER A 69 38.09 -9.55 -60.30
C SER A 69 38.52 -10.89 -59.72
N GLU A 70 38.67 -11.91 -60.57
CA GLU A 70 39.06 -13.26 -60.16
C GLU A 70 40.56 -13.42 -60.01
N SER A 71 41.38 -12.47 -60.54
CA SER A 71 42.85 -12.49 -60.49
C SER A 71 43.40 -11.08 -60.63
N GLY A 72 44.70 -10.92 -60.29
CA GLY A 72 45.44 -9.67 -60.42
C GLY A 72 46.93 -9.87 -60.18
N LYS A 73 47.74 -8.77 -60.26
CA LYS A 73 49.18 -8.74 -59.98
C LYS A 73 49.45 -8.26 -58.56
N SER A 74 50.67 -8.52 -58.10
CA SER A 74 51.12 -8.01 -56.80
C SER A 74 50.97 -6.48 -56.70
N GLY A 75 50.37 -6.01 -55.60
CA GLY A 75 50.05 -4.61 -55.36
C GLY A 75 48.68 -4.14 -55.91
N GLU A 76 48.05 -4.99 -56.75
CA GLU A 76 46.68 -4.69 -57.21
C GLU A 76 45.66 -5.01 -56.12
N THR A 77 44.48 -4.34 -56.23
CA THR A 77 43.39 -4.40 -55.26
C THR A 77 42.36 -5.45 -55.66
N LEU A 78 42.16 -6.44 -54.79
CA LEU A 78 40.95 -7.27 -54.81
C LEU A 78 39.81 -6.44 -54.34
N ARG A 79 38.84 -6.20 -55.22
CA ARG A 79 37.58 -5.47 -54.88
C ARG A 79 36.48 -6.48 -54.64
N ILE A 80 35.86 -6.39 -53.47
CA ILE A 80 34.77 -7.27 -53.07
C ILE A 80 33.50 -6.41 -53.02
N GLU A 81 32.52 -6.74 -53.82
CA GLU A 81 31.21 -6.16 -53.80
C GLU A 81 30.33 -6.96 -52.81
N VAL A 82 29.68 -6.26 -51.89
CA VAL A 82 28.77 -6.80 -50.91
C VAL A 82 27.37 -6.22 -51.20
N ASP A 83 26.40 -7.06 -51.37
CA ASP A 83 25.02 -6.65 -51.65
C ASP A 83 24.36 -6.09 -50.36
N PRO A 84 23.38 -5.15 -50.46
CA PRO A 84 22.58 -4.72 -49.34
C PRO A 84 21.86 -5.89 -48.64
N SER A 85 21.83 -5.88 -47.31
CA SER A 85 21.22 -6.95 -46.54
C SER A 85 20.22 -6.39 -45.51
N ASN A 86 19.06 -7.03 -45.41
CA ASN A 86 18.08 -6.81 -44.33
C ASN A 86 18.20 -7.88 -43.24
N SER A 87 19.30 -8.66 -43.23
CA SER A 87 19.53 -9.63 -42.16
C SER A 87 19.61 -8.95 -40.80
N ARG A 88 18.98 -9.54 -39.80
CA ARG A 88 19.08 -9.11 -38.40
C ARG A 88 20.29 -9.72 -37.68
N GLU A 89 21.04 -10.60 -38.39
CA GLU A 89 22.23 -11.29 -37.90
C GLU A 89 23.40 -10.94 -38.77
N ILE A 90 24.64 -11.07 -38.24
CA ILE A 90 25.87 -10.92 -39.00
C ILE A 90 25.92 -12.03 -40.02
N LEU A 91 26.10 -11.68 -41.30
CA LEU A 91 26.40 -12.64 -42.37
C LEU A 91 27.90 -12.73 -42.51
N THR A 92 28.44 -13.94 -42.65
CA THR A 92 29.86 -14.18 -42.76
C THR A 92 30.16 -15.10 -43.94
N THR A 93 31.18 -14.77 -44.74
CA THR A 93 31.73 -15.62 -45.81
C THR A 93 33.23 -15.44 -45.90
N GLU A 94 33.89 -16.34 -46.64
CA GLU A 94 35.33 -16.31 -46.83
C GLU A 94 35.70 -16.46 -48.31
N PHE A 95 36.68 -15.67 -48.76
CA PHE A 95 37.33 -15.82 -50.05
C PHE A 95 38.78 -16.17 -49.82
N LYS A 96 39.28 -17.14 -50.59
CA LYS A 96 40.72 -17.58 -50.59
C LYS A 96 41.46 -16.92 -51.68
N VAL A 97 42.58 -16.26 -51.37
CA VAL A 97 43.51 -15.64 -52.31
C VAL A 97 44.76 -16.51 -52.41
N PHE A 98 45.06 -16.93 -53.60
CA PHE A 98 46.14 -17.82 -53.90
C PHE A 98 47.22 -17.09 -54.71
N SER A 99 48.49 -17.32 -54.41
CA SER A 99 49.63 -16.96 -55.26
C SER A 99 50.66 -18.10 -55.19
N GLY A 100 50.89 -18.82 -56.32
CA GLY A 100 51.61 -20.05 -56.27
C GLY A 100 51.06 -21.08 -55.31
N SER A 101 51.83 -21.56 -54.34
CA SER A 101 51.41 -22.45 -53.27
C SER A 101 50.88 -21.71 -52.03
N ALA A 102 51.07 -20.41 -51.93
CA ALA A 102 50.63 -19.61 -50.82
C ALA A 102 49.14 -19.31 -50.89
N VAL A 103 48.47 -19.36 -49.72
CA VAL A 103 47.03 -19.07 -49.55
C VAL A 103 46.79 -18.14 -48.35
N LYS A 104 46.00 -17.14 -48.57
CA LYS A 104 45.44 -16.30 -47.51
C LYS A 104 43.91 -16.25 -47.63
N THR A 105 43.26 -16.15 -46.51
CA THR A 105 41.76 -16.00 -46.43
C THR A 105 41.42 -14.56 -46.08
N VAL A 106 40.49 -13.98 -46.82
CA VAL A 106 39.80 -12.76 -46.41
C VAL A 106 38.38 -13.14 -45.97
N GLU A 107 38.08 -12.86 -44.74
CA GLU A 107 36.70 -12.96 -44.17
C GLU A 107 35.93 -11.71 -44.56
N VAL A 108 34.70 -11.88 -44.97
CA VAL A 108 33.76 -10.77 -45.22
C VAL A 108 32.58 -10.92 -44.29
N ARG A 109 32.34 -9.89 -43.51
CA ARG A 109 31.22 -9.79 -42.56
C ARG A 109 30.32 -8.68 -43.01
N SER A 110 29.02 -8.96 -43.20
CA SER A 110 27.99 -7.93 -43.36
C SER A 110 27.30 -7.73 -42.02
N ASN A 111 27.39 -6.51 -41.50
CA ASN A 111 26.77 -6.12 -40.24
C ASN A 111 25.25 -6.24 -40.31
N PRO A 112 24.56 -6.49 -39.18
CA PRO A 112 23.14 -6.65 -39.16
C PRO A 112 22.41 -5.32 -39.47
N SER A 113 21.25 -5.42 -40.13
CA SER A 113 20.32 -4.31 -40.26
C SER A 113 19.55 -4.17 -38.96
N PHE A 114 19.85 -3.14 -38.20
CA PHE A 114 19.16 -2.89 -36.93
C PHE A 114 17.76 -2.33 -37.15
N ILE A 115 16.81 -2.83 -36.36
CA ILE A 115 15.44 -2.30 -36.26
C ILE A 115 15.10 -2.07 -34.79
N LEU A 116 14.24 -1.12 -34.55
CA LEU A 116 13.67 -0.83 -33.24
C LEU A 116 12.22 -0.36 -33.44
N ASP A 117 11.31 -1.32 -33.54
CA ASP A 117 9.90 -1.07 -33.83
C ASP A 117 9.04 -1.27 -32.61
N LEU A 118 8.22 -0.26 -32.29
CA LEU A 118 7.27 -0.30 -31.18
C LEU A 118 6.09 -1.21 -31.54
N LEU A 119 5.76 -2.17 -30.65
CA LEU A 119 4.60 -3.07 -30.78
C LEU A 119 3.48 -2.76 -29.77
N THR A 120 3.73 -1.84 -28.86
CA THR A 120 2.72 -1.26 -27.95
C THR A 120 2.25 0.09 -28.49
N GLU A 121 1.18 0.64 -27.89
CA GLU A 121 0.73 1.98 -28.21
C GLU A 121 1.81 3.01 -27.85
N ASN A 122 1.89 4.07 -28.64
CA ASN A 122 2.88 5.13 -28.44
C ASN A 122 2.41 6.23 -27.48
N GLU A 123 1.19 6.10 -26.94
CA GLU A 123 0.64 6.95 -25.88
C GLU A 123 0.03 6.05 -24.80
N VAL A 124 0.36 6.34 -23.54
CA VAL A 124 -0.13 5.58 -22.38
C VAL A 124 -0.54 6.55 -21.28
N GLU A 125 -1.74 6.33 -20.75
CA GLU A 125 -2.31 7.15 -19.67
C GLU A 125 -2.45 6.33 -18.38
N PHE A 126 -2.04 6.91 -17.26
CA PHE A 126 -2.17 6.33 -15.93
C PHE A 126 -3.03 7.21 -15.03
N SER A 127 -3.71 6.59 -14.06
CA SER A 127 -4.26 7.30 -12.91
C SER A 127 -3.14 7.86 -12.04
N SER A 128 -3.47 8.61 -10.99
CA SER A 128 -2.49 9.11 -10.02
C SER A 128 -1.78 8.01 -9.21
N ALA A 129 -2.32 6.79 -9.19
CA ALA A 129 -1.75 5.69 -8.43
C ALA A 129 -0.43 5.18 -9.04
N GLU A 130 0.36 4.49 -8.22
CA GLU A 130 1.51 3.71 -8.67
C GLU A 130 1.09 2.68 -9.72
N ALA A 131 1.93 2.50 -10.76
CA ALA A 131 1.64 1.61 -11.87
C ALA A 131 2.91 0.99 -12.46
N SER A 132 2.73 0.03 -13.37
CA SER A 132 3.82 -0.55 -14.17
C SER A 132 3.51 -0.36 -15.65
N LEU A 133 4.54 0.05 -16.41
CA LEU A 133 4.50 0.17 -17.86
C LEU A 133 5.33 -0.95 -18.47
N SER A 134 4.76 -1.64 -19.46
CA SER A 134 5.48 -2.65 -20.26
C SER A 134 5.46 -2.26 -21.71
N ILE A 135 6.64 -2.08 -22.30
CA ILE A 135 6.83 -1.73 -23.71
C ILE A 135 7.34 -2.94 -24.46
N LYS A 136 6.61 -3.38 -25.46
CA LYS A 136 6.99 -4.49 -26.32
C LYS A 136 7.59 -3.96 -27.61
N LEU A 137 8.76 -4.51 -27.98
CA LEU A 137 9.53 -4.10 -29.15
C LEU A 137 9.80 -5.29 -30.07
N ASP A 138 9.81 -5.03 -31.37
CA ASP A 138 10.48 -5.87 -32.35
C ASP A 138 11.85 -5.25 -32.66
N THR A 139 12.90 -5.85 -32.14
CA THR A 139 14.24 -5.27 -32.23
C THR A 139 15.33 -6.36 -32.23
N ASN A 140 16.45 -6.06 -32.87
CA ASN A 140 17.72 -6.78 -32.75
C ASN A 140 18.83 -5.85 -32.22
N VAL A 141 18.47 -4.67 -31.72
CA VAL A 141 19.40 -3.74 -31.06
C VAL A 141 19.86 -4.36 -29.74
N PRO A 142 21.17 -4.58 -29.54
CA PRO A 142 21.70 -5.27 -28.36
C PRO A 142 21.51 -4.47 -27.08
N GLU A 143 21.75 -3.17 -27.13
CA GLU A 143 21.62 -2.26 -26.01
C GLU A 143 20.64 -1.13 -26.36
N ILE A 144 19.63 -0.96 -25.53
CA ILE A 144 18.60 0.08 -25.69
C ILE A 144 18.69 1.02 -24.50
N GLU A 145 18.93 2.29 -24.80
CA GLU A 145 19.03 3.34 -23.79
C GLU A 145 17.68 4.09 -23.69
N PRO A 146 17.02 4.06 -22.52
CA PRO A 146 15.84 4.86 -22.26
C PRO A 146 16.24 6.27 -21.84
N ALA A 147 15.65 7.28 -22.46
CA ALA A 147 15.78 8.68 -22.10
C ALA A 147 14.41 9.33 -21.92
N PHE A 148 14.29 10.20 -20.94
CA PHE A 148 13.03 10.86 -20.60
C PHE A 148 13.12 12.36 -20.83
N SER A 149 12.06 12.97 -21.35
CA SER A 149 11.94 14.42 -21.44
C SER A 149 11.59 15.04 -20.07
N GLY A 150 11.99 16.30 -19.85
CA GLY A 150 11.66 17.06 -18.63
C GLY A 150 12.06 16.33 -17.35
N THR A 151 11.12 16.17 -16.43
CA THR A 151 11.30 15.50 -15.14
C THR A 151 10.90 14.01 -15.16
N GLY A 152 10.72 13.42 -16.34
CA GLY A 152 10.22 12.05 -16.49
C GLY A 152 10.99 11.01 -15.69
N SER A 153 12.33 11.11 -15.63
CA SER A 153 13.20 10.19 -14.86
C SER A 153 13.01 10.26 -13.34
N GLU A 154 12.32 11.26 -12.81
CA GLU A 154 12.05 11.37 -11.38
C GLU A 154 10.90 10.45 -10.95
N TRP A 155 10.01 10.13 -11.89
CA TRP A 155 8.80 9.38 -11.60
C TRP A 155 8.54 8.15 -12.48
N VAL A 156 9.30 7.98 -13.58
CA VAL A 156 9.34 6.73 -14.37
C VAL A 156 10.73 6.13 -14.28
N GLU A 157 10.83 4.93 -13.76
CA GLU A 157 12.10 4.24 -13.51
C GLU A 157 12.16 2.95 -14.33
N PHE A 158 13.28 2.76 -15.05
CA PHE A 158 13.53 1.51 -15.77
C PHE A 158 13.69 0.35 -14.79
N ALA A 159 12.87 -0.69 -14.95
CA ALA A 159 12.83 -1.85 -14.07
C ALA A 159 13.54 -3.09 -14.66
N GLY A 160 13.65 -3.18 -15.99
CA GLY A 160 14.35 -4.31 -16.59
C GLY A 160 13.95 -4.59 -18.03
N ARG A 161 14.75 -5.51 -18.65
CA ARG A 161 14.57 -6.04 -19.99
C ARG A 161 14.37 -7.55 -19.94
N GLN A 162 13.44 -8.06 -20.73
CA GLN A 162 13.19 -9.50 -20.88
C GLN A 162 12.93 -9.83 -22.35
N GLU A 163 13.32 -11.05 -22.74
CA GLU A 163 12.97 -11.60 -24.05
C GLU A 163 11.75 -12.55 -23.87
N VAL A 164 10.66 -12.25 -24.57
CA VAL A 164 9.40 -12.99 -24.46
C VAL A 164 8.91 -13.36 -25.87
N PHE A 165 8.91 -14.64 -26.20
CA PHE A 165 8.52 -15.16 -27.53
C PHE A 165 9.22 -14.44 -28.69
N GLY A 166 10.53 -14.23 -28.60
CA GLY A 166 11.34 -13.60 -29.64
C GLY A 166 11.07 -12.10 -29.83
N LYS A 167 10.50 -11.44 -28.82
CA LYS A 167 10.30 -10.00 -28.75
C LYS A 167 10.90 -9.46 -27.46
N THR A 168 11.47 -8.27 -27.52
CA THR A 168 12.00 -7.59 -26.35
C THR A 168 10.87 -6.89 -25.59
N MET A 169 10.82 -7.08 -24.28
CA MET A 169 9.92 -6.38 -23.38
C MET A 169 10.75 -5.54 -22.39
N LEU A 170 10.49 -4.23 -22.36
CA LEU A 170 11.06 -3.31 -21.39
C LEU A 170 9.99 -2.99 -20.33
N SER A 171 10.37 -3.08 -19.07
CA SER A 171 9.49 -2.78 -17.95
C SER A 171 9.93 -1.51 -17.23
N PHE A 172 8.97 -0.70 -16.81
CA PHE A 172 9.18 0.54 -16.07
C PHE A 172 8.20 0.62 -14.90
N ASN A 173 8.67 1.16 -13.77
CA ASN A 173 7.84 1.50 -12.63
C ASN A 173 7.43 2.97 -12.73
N VAL A 174 6.14 3.24 -12.62
CA VAL A 174 5.56 4.59 -12.60
C VAL A 174 5.16 4.90 -11.17
N LYS A 175 5.85 5.85 -10.52
CA LYS A 175 5.57 6.24 -9.13
C LYS A 175 4.22 6.97 -9.04
N ALA A 176 3.54 6.87 -7.89
CA ALA A 176 2.33 7.62 -7.64
C ALA A 176 2.52 9.13 -7.84
N ASN A 177 1.53 9.79 -8.43
CA ASN A 177 1.46 11.23 -8.48
C ASN A 177 0.69 11.73 -7.26
N GLU A 178 1.41 12.23 -6.26
CA GLU A 178 0.85 12.78 -5.03
C GLU A 178 0.52 14.28 -5.13
N THR A 179 0.68 14.86 -6.34
CA THR A 179 0.38 16.26 -6.59
C THR A 179 -1.01 16.46 -7.21
N TYR A 180 -1.52 17.65 -7.12
CA TYR A 180 -2.83 18.01 -7.69
C TYR A 180 -2.75 18.47 -9.15
N VAL A 181 -1.60 18.25 -9.79
CA VAL A 181 -1.36 18.55 -11.22
C VAL A 181 -0.99 17.26 -11.93
N GLY A 182 -1.59 17.03 -13.10
CA GLY A 182 -1.19 15.93 -13.98
C GLY A 182 0.23 16.17 -14.52
N ARG A 183 0.92 15.09 -14.87
CA ARG A 183 2.29 15.13 -15.39
C ARG A 183 2.43 14.29 -16.65
N GLU A 184 3.37 14.66 -17.51
CA GLU A 184 3.66 13.93 -18.73
C GLU A 184 5.15 13.90 -19.02
N THR A 185 5.59 12.91 -19.76
CA THR A 185 6.95 12.78 -20.29
C THR A 185 6.92 12.02 -21.60
N GLU A 186 7.91 12.26 -22.43
CA GLU A 186 8.21 11.42 -23.58
C GLU A 186 9.39 10.52 -23.22
N LEU A 187 9.18 9.20 -23.31
CA LEU A 187 10.22 8.21 -23.21
C LEU A 187 10.74 7.90 -24.61
N THR A 188 11.99 8.20 -24.87
CA THR A 188 12.72 7.83 -26.09
C THR A 188 13.59 6.62 -25.81
N LEU A 189 13.43 5.58 -26.61
CA LEU A 189 14.25 4.38 -26.61
C LEU A 189 15.20 4.46 -27.80
N SER A 190 16.50 4.37 -27.60
CA SER A 190 17.49 4.52 -28.68
C SER A 190 18.60 3.46 -28.60
N GLY A 191 19.19 3.17 -29.75
CA GLY A 191 20.33 2.27 -29.89
C GLY A 191 20.63 1.99 -31.35
N GLU A 192 21.92 1.82 -31.71
CA GLU A 192 22.39 1.53 -33.06
C GLU A 192 21.80 2.47 -34.13
N GLY A 193 21.65 3.75 -33.81
CA GLY A 193 21.10 4.78 -34.72
C GLY A 193 19.58 4.66 -34.95
N LYS A 194 18.89 3.80 -34.24
CA LYS A 194 17.41 3.66 -34.25
C LYS A 194 16.80 4.28 -33.03
N SER A 195 15.56 4.73 -33.14
CA SER A 195 14.80 5.27 -32.00
C SER A 195 13.30 5.03 -32.14
N ALA A 196 12.63 4.93 -30.99
CA ALA A 196 11.18 4.86 -30.85
C ALA A 196 10.77 5.68 -29.62
N SER A 197 9.60 6.31 -29.66
CA SER A 197 9.12 7.14 -28.54
C SER A 197 7.75 6.69 -28.05
N VAL A 198 7.53 6.83 -26.75
CA VAL A 198 6.26 6.62 -26.07
C VAL A 198 5.93 7.83 -25.21
N LYS A 199 4.78 8.44 -25.42
CA LYS A 199 4.25 9.48 -24.54
C LYS A 199 3.59 8.84 -23.33
N ILE A 200 3.99 9.27 -22.15
CA ILE A 200 3.46 8.79 -20.88
C ILE A 200 2.82 9.96 -20.15
N SER A 201 1.54 9.83 -19.83
CA SER A 201 0.81 10.80 -19.02
C SER A 201 0.29 10.15 -17.74
N GLN A 202 0.29 10.90 -16.65
CA GLN A 202 -0.28 10.46 -15.39
C GLN A 202 -1.20 11.55 -14.82
N ALA A 203 -2.42 11.14 -14.45
CA ALA A 203 -3.41 12.02 -13.89
C ALA A 203 -2.94 12.62 -12.55
N GLN A 204 -3.54 13.73 -12.19
CA GLN A 204 -3.42 14.36 -10.89
C GLN A 204 -4.03 13.52 -9.77
N LEU A 205 -3.63 13.76 -8.53
CA LEU A 205 -4.37 13.31 -7.35
C LEU A 205 -5.63 14.18 -7.20
N ASP A 206 -6.79 13.55 -7.27
CA ASP A 206 -8.07 14.25 -7.04
C ASP A 206 -8.19 14.70 -5.59
N ALA A 207 -8.57 15.95 -5.38
CA ALA A 207 -8.67 16.56 -4.06
C ALA A 207 -9.82 17.56 -3.94
N ILE A 208 -10.43 17.55 -2.77
CA ILE A 208 -11.29 18.62 -2.24
C ILE A 208 -10.83 18.82 -0.80
N ILE A 209 -10.22 19.96 -0.48
CA ILE A 209 -9.59 20.25 0.80
C ILE A 209 -9.98 21.64 1.32
N THR A 210 -9.79 21.86 2.61
CA THR A 210 -9.97 23.17 3.25
C THR A 210 -9.04 23.33 4.44
N ASP A 211 -8.64 24.55 4.73
CA ASP A 211 -7.93 24.92 5.95
C ASP A 211 -8.88 25.22 7.12
N THR A 212 -10.18 25.29 6.85
CA THR A 212 -11.25 25.58 7.83
C THR A 212 -12.29 24.46 7.91
N PRO A 213 -11.94 23.29 8.48
CA PRO A 213 -12.85 22.14 8.53
C PRO A 213 -14.06 22.38 9.45
N LYS A 214 -14.00 23.41 10.30
CA LYS A 214 -15.07 23.79 11.20
C LYS A 214 -15.29 25.31 11.14
N VAL A 215 -16.54 25.72 10.88
CA VAL A 215 -16.98 27.11 10.81
C VAL A 215 -17.99 27.35 11.93
N VAL A 216 -17.67 28.21 12.85
CA VAL A 216 -18.51 28.48 14.03
C VAL A 216 -18.90 29.95 14.05
N HIS A 217 -20.21 30.20 14.08
CA HIS A 217 -20.78 31.49 14.40
C HIS A 217 -21.26 31.48 15.87
N THR A 218 -20.65 32.32 16.69
CA THR A 218 -21.05 32.46 18.10
C THR A 218 -22.18 33.50 18.21
N GLY A 219 -23.38 33.01 18.45
CA GLY A 219 -24.61 33.80 18.54
C GLY A 219 -25.77 33.05 17.92
N LEU A 220 -26.97 33.36 18.43
CA LEU A 220 -28.23 32.71 18.01
C LEU A 220 -29.00 33.55 16.98
N ASP A 221 -28.55 34.77 16.70
CA ASP A 221 -29.16 35.68 15.73
C ASP A 221 -28.94 35.20 14.28
N ALA A 222 -29.78 35.72 13.38
CA ALA A 222 -29.57 35.51 11.93
C ALA A 222 -28.24 36.10 11.45
N SER A 223 -27.50 35.37 10.65
CA SER A 223 -26.18 35.76 10.14
C SER A 223 -25.76 34.91 8.97
N SER A 224 -24.52 35.11 8.53
CA SER A 224 -23.86 34.28 7.51
C SER A 224 -22.45 33.85 7.94
N VAL A 225 -21.95 32.80 7.32
CA VAL A 225 -20.58 32.29 7.47
C VAL A 225 -19.97 32.06 6.12
N THR A 226 -18.67 32.34 6.01
CA THR A 226 -17.91 32.17 4.77
C THR A 226 -16.67 31.34 5.03
N PHE A 227 -16.35 30.42 4.13
CA PHE A 227 -15.16 29.58 4.17
C PHE A 227 -14.72 29.19 2.78
N ASP A 228 -13.46 28.79 2.64
CA ASP A 228 -12.86 28.38 1.39
C ASP A 228 -12.72 26.87 1.29
N VAL A 229 -13.02 26.35 0.09
CA VAL A 229 -12.76 24.97 -0.32
C VAL A 229 -11.90 25.00 -1.57
N ARG A 230 -10.80 24.25 -1.58
CA ARG A 230 -9.90 24.15 -2.73
C ARG A 230 -10.05 22.78 -3.37
N ALA A 231 -10.27 22.74 -4.69
CA ALA A 231 -10.51 21.51 -5.42
C ALA A 231 -9.92 21.53 -6.83
N ASN A 232 -9.58 20.35 -7.35
CA ASN A 232 -9.22 20.13 -8.76
C ASN A 232 -10.23 19.25 -9.49
N VAL A 233 -11.32 18.88 -8.83
CA VAL A 233 -12.46 18.13 -9.37
C VAL A 233 -13.75 18.89 -9.10
N ASP A 234 -14.76 18.65 -9.91
CA ASP A 234 -16.11 19.14 -9.65
C ASP A 234 -16.70 18.46 -8.43
N PHE A 235 -17.42 19.21 -7.61
CA PHE A 235 -18.02 18.69 -6.40
C PHE A 235 -19.41 19.27 -6.13
N GLU A 236 -20.19 18.49 -5.38
CA GLU A 236 -21.51 18.84 -4.87
C GLU A 236 -21.51 18.71 -3.35
N PHE A 237 -22.46 19.37 -2.68
CA PHE A 237 -22.74 19.23 -1.26
C PHE A 237 -24.21 19.55 -0.99
N GLU A 238 -24.77 18.87 0.01
CA GLU A 238 -26.17 19.08 0.44
C GLU A 238 -26.22 19.96 1.67
N LEU A 239 -27.25 20.81 1.74
CA LEU A 239 -27.50 21.70 2.87
C LEU A 239 -28.71 21.19 3.67
N PRO A 240 -28.63 21.22 5.02
CA PRO A 240 -29.81 21.04 5.84
C PRO A 240 -30.77 22.22 5.66
N SER A 241 -32.02 22.04 6.00
CA SER A 241 -33.09 23.01 5.77
C SER A 241 -32.90 24.38 6.45
N TRP A 242 -31.96 24.48 7.38
CA TRP A 242 -31.69 25.72 8.11
C TRP A 242 -30.50 26.55 7.53
N LEU A 243 -29.77 26.00 6.58
CA LEU A 243 -28.69 26.68 5.85
C LEU A 243 -29.16 27.02 4.43
N THR A 244 -28.81 28.20 3.96
CA THR A 244 -29.07 28.64 2.59
C THR A 244 -27.75 29.03 1.93
N LEU A 245 -27.49 28.53 0.72
CA LEU A 245 -26.33 28.96 -0.09
C LEU A 245 -26.59 30.38 -0.62
N GLU A 246 -25.83 31.36 -0.16
CA GLU A 246 -25.87 32.72 -0.68
C GLU A 246 -24.99 32.89 -1.91
N SER A 247 -23.75 32.39 -1.84
CA SER A 247 -22.83 32.43 -2.98
C SER A 247 -21.84 31.26 -2.96
N ARG A 248 -21.41 30.87 -4.16
CA ARG A 248 -20.26 30.03 -4.41
C ARG A 248 -19.44 30.68 -5.52
N GLU A 249 -18.30 31.27 -5.17
CA GLU A 249 -17.44 31.97 -6.09
C GLU A 249 -16.17 31.15 -6.34
N ALA A 250 -15.90 30.83 -7.62
CA ALA A 250 -14.69 30.15 -8.01
C ALA A 250 -13.62 31.17 -8.40
N GLY A 251 -12.46 31.08 -7.78
CA GLY A 251 -11.27 31.84 -8.14
C GLY A 251 -10.56 31.23 -9.37
N THR A 252 -9.36 31.74 -9.65
CA THR A 252 -8.47 31.14 -10.66
C THR A 252 -7.78 29.92 -10.13
N LYS A 253 -7.45 28.97 -11.02
CA LYS A 253 -6.64 27.79 -10.67
C LYS A 253 -5.25 28.22 -10.22
N GLY A 254 -4.83 27.77 -9.05
CA GLY A 254 -3.52 28.03 -8.48
C GLY A 254 -2.40 27.23 -9.16
N GLU A 255 -1.15 27.59 -8.87
CA GLU A 255 0.04 26.87 -9.34
C GLU A 255 0.09 25.44 -8.79
N ASP A 256 -0.52 25.20 -7.64
CA ASP A 256 -0.69 23.87 -7.01
C ASP A 256 -1.74 23.00 -7.70
N GLY A 257 -2.41 23.52 -8.73
CA GLY A 257 -3.44 22.81 -9.49
C GLY A 257 -4.85 22.87 -8.89
N LEU A 258 -5.05 23.52 -7.74
CA LEU A 258 -6.35 23.65 -7.09
C LEU A 258 -7.02 24.99 -7.43
N THR A 259 -8.35 24.96 -7.53
CA THR A 259 -9.18 26.16 -7.62
C THR A 259 -9.81 26.42 -6.26
N THR A 260 -9.68 27.65 -5.75
CA THR A 260 -10.34 28.05 -4.50
C THR A 260 -11.80 28.43 -4.79
N HIS A 261 -12.72 27.85 -4.04
CA HIS A 261 -14.14 28.17 -4.03
C HIS A 261 -14.49 28.80 -2.70
N THR A 262 -14.86 30.08 -2.72
CA THR A 262 -15.38 30.79 -1.54
C THR A 262 -16.87 30.54 -1.44
N ILE A 263 -17.30 29.92 -0.34
CA ILE A 263 -18.69 29.52 -0.08
C ILE A 263 -19.23 30.38 1.06
N THR A 264 -20.35 31.07 0.80
CA THR A 264 -21.08 31.84 1.82
C THR A 264 -22.43 31.20 2.06
N LEU A 265 -22.68 30.84 3.31
CA LEU A 265 -23.94 30.27 3.77
C LEU A 265 -24.60 31.22 4.77
N SER A 266 -25.93 31.40 4.67
CA SER A 266 -26.73 32.16 5.64
C SER A 266 -27.67 31.27 6.44
N PHE A 267 -28.08 31.78 7.59
CA PHE A 267 -29.01 31.12 8.49
C PHE A 267 -29.81 32.15 9.27
N GLY A 268 -31.04 31.75 9.63
CA GLY A 268 -31.92 32.56 10.48
C GLY A 268 -31.56 32.49 11.98
N GLU A 269 -32.24 33.29 12.80
CA GLU A 269 -32.19 33.18 14.25
C GLU A 269 -32.63 31.77 14.72
N ASN A 270 -32.12 31.33 15.86
CA ASN A 270 -32.53 30.10 16.49
C ASN A 270 -32.48 30.24 18.02
N ALA A 271 -33.34 29.52 18.74
CA ALA A 271 -33.38 29.56 20.19
C ALA A 271 -32.28 28.75 20.90
N ALA A 272 -31.60 27.85 20.16
CA ALA A 272 -30.56 26.97 20.67
C ALA A 272 -29.46 26.77 19.63
N SER A 273 -28.34 26.24 20.06
CA SER A 273 -27.27 25.85 19.12
C SER A 273 -27.77 24.82 18.11
N ARG A 274 -27.20 24.87 16.89
CA ARG A 274 -27.40 23.85 15.86
C ARG A 274 -26.14 23.63 15.07
N VAL A 275 -25.97 22.42 14.55
CA VAL A 275 -24.79 21.98 13.84
C VAL A 275 -25.19 21.21 12.57
N ALA A 276 -24.39 21.33 11.53
CA ALA A 276 -24.51 20.55 10.31
C ALA A 276 -23.15 20.14 9.81
N ASP A 277 -23.03 18.91 9.35
CA ASP A 277 -21.88 18.39 8.63
C ASP A 277 -22.19 18.41 7.13
N LEU A 278 -21.43 19.20 6.39
CA LEU A 278 -21.54 19.34 4.94
C LEU A 278 -20.52 18.40 4.28
N ASN A 279 -21.02 17.42 3.54
CA ASN A 279 -20.18 16.46 2.82
C ASN A 279 -19.95 16.96 1.40
N PHE A 280 -18.70 17.19 1.04
CA PHE A 280 -18.28 17.56 -0.30
C PHE A 280 -17.96 16.29 -1.09
N VAL A 281 -18.74 16.04 -2.13
CA VAL A 281 -18.79 14.78 -2.87
C VAL A 281 -18.37 15.00 -4.31
N SER A 282 -17.53 14.12 -4.84
CA SER A 282 -17.21 14.02 -6.25
C SER A 282 -17.23 12.55 -6.67
N GLY A 283 -17.86 12.24 -7.80
CA GLY A 283 -17.97 10.87 -8.29
C GLY A 283 -18.60 9.88 -7.29
N GLY A 284 -19.49 10.36 -6.41
CA GLY A 284 -20.13 9.55 -5.36
C GLY A 284 -19.25 9.26 -4.13
N LYS A 285 -18.04 9.81 -4.07
CA LYS A 285 -17.11 9.68 -2.93
C LYS A 285 -17.05 10.99 -2.15
N ILE A 286 -17.13 10.90 -0.82
CA ILE A 286 -16.89 12.03 0.09
C ILE A 286 -15.37 12.27 0.17
N PHE A 287 -14.94 13.47 -0.19
CA PHE A 287 -13.54 13.93 -0.10
C PHE A 287 -13.29 14.77 1.14
N LEU A 288 -14.28 15.61 1.51
CA LEU A 288 -14.15 16.58 2.58
C LEU A 288 -15.46 16.67 3.34
N GLN A 289 -15.38 16.84 4.65
CA GLN A 289 -16.51 17.21 5.50
C GLN A 289 -16.20 18.53 6.20
N VAL A 290 -17.12 19.50 6.12
CA VAL A 290 -17.04 20.79 6.82
C VAL A 290 -18.19 20.89 7.79
N THR A 291 -17.89 21.13 9.08
CA THR A 291 -18.89 21.35 10.11
C THR A 291 -19.24 22.82 10.19
N VAL A 292 -20.53 23.15 10.02
CA VAL A 292 -21.07 24.52 10.24
C VAL A 292 -21.89 24.53 11.52
N LYS A 293 -21.58 25.45 12.44
CA LYS A 293 -22.21 25.53 13.74
C LYS A 293 -22.68 26.95 14.05
N GLN A 294 -23.98 27.11 14.37
CA GLN A 294 -24.49 28.26 15.07
C GLN A 294 -24.54 27.94 16.57
N GLN A 295 -23.71 28.63 17.36
CA GLN A 295 -23.44 28.24 18.75
C GLN A 295 -24.02 29.26 19.75
N ASN A 296 -24.69 28.74 20.78
CA ASN A 296 -25.02 29.54 21.94
C ASN A 296 -23.74 30.02 22.64
N PRO A 297 -23.52 31.33 22.86
CA PRO A 297 -22.33 31.84 23.53
C PRO A 297 -22.15 31.34 24.95
N ASN A 298 -23.20 30.82 25.59
CA ASN A 298 -23.18 30.24 26.93
C ASN A 298 -23.14 28.70 26.92
N ALA A 299 -22.84 28.09 25.78
CA ALA A 299 -22.77 26.64 25.67
C ALA A 299 -21.70 26.03 26.58
N VAL A 300 -22.03 24.94 27.26
CA VAL A 300 -21.05 24.14 28.01
C VAL A 300 -20.45 23.12 27.06
N LEU A 301 -19.16 23.27 26.76
CA LEU A 301 -18.44 22.44 25.83
C LEU A 301 -17.53 21.44 26.55
N PHE A 302 -17.44 20.23 25.99
CA PHE A 302 -16.56 19.14 26.45
C PHE A 302 -16.25 18.17 25.30
N ASN A 303 -15.46 17.13 25.56
CA ASN A 303 -15.09 16.16 24.54
C ASN A 303 -15.53 14.74 24.90
N ILE A 304 -16.00 14.01 23.88
CA ILE A 304 -16.18 12.56 23.89
C ILE A 304 -15.43 12.00 22.69
N THR A 305 -14.52 11.06 22.89
CA THR A 305 -13.64 10.59 21.82
C THR A 305 -14.34 9.64 20.85
N ASP A 306 -15.22 8.77 21.33
CA ASP A 306 -15.90 7.77 20.50
C ASP A 306 -17.06 8.39 19.71
N MET A 307 -16.99 8.30 18.38
CA MET A 307 -18.01 8.86 17.47
C MET A 307 -19.37 8.17 17.65
N VAL A 308 -19.40 6.84 17.80
CA VAL A 308 -20.67 6.10 17.93
C VAL A 308 -21.34 6.40 19.27
N LEU A 309 -20.56 6.60 20.34
CA LEU A 309 -21.07 7.07 21.62
C LEU A 309 -21.70 8.46 21.49
N ARG A 310 -21.02 9.39 20.79
CA ARG A 310 -21.59 10.72 20.51
C ARG A 310 -22.92 10.63 19.77
N GLN A 311 -22.98 9.82 18.70
CA GLN A 311 -24.22 9.64 17.92
C GLN A 311 -25.39 9.11 18.79
N GLU A 312 -25.12 8.16 19.68
CA GLU A 312 -26.15 7.64 20.60
C GLU A 312 -26.62 8.71 21.60
N LEU A 313 -25.72 9.55 22.10
CA LEU A 313 -26.07 10.65 23.00
C LEU A 313 -26.83 11.79 22.28
N VAL A 314 -26.48 12.07 21.02
CA VAL A 314 -27.22 13.00 20.13
C VAL A 314 -28.65 12.49 19.90
N LYS A 315 -28.82 11.20 19.56
CA LYS A 315 -30.16 10.58 19.39
C LYS A 315 -31.04 10.70 20.65
N LYS A 316 -30.42 10.70 21.80
CA LYS A 316 -31.10 10.87 23.08
C LYS A 316 -31.34 12.34 23.45
N GLY A 317 -30.78 13.28 22.69
CA GLY A 317 -30.87 14.71 22.96
C GLY A 317 -30.05 15.17 24.17
N TRP A 318 -29.08 14.41 24.63
CA TRP A 318 -28.21 14.75 25.76
C TRP A 318 -27.13 15.74 25.39
N ILE A 319 -26.66 15.65 24.15
CA ILE A 319 -25.62 16.50 23.59
C ILE A 319 -25.99 16.97 22.19
N LEU A 320 -25.36 18.06 21.76
CA LEU A 320 -25.20 18.42 20.37
C LEU A 320 -23.75 18.16 19.99
N ALA A 321 -23.53 17.40 18.95
CA ALA A 321 -22.21 17.07 18.44
C ALA A 321 -22.24 16.85 16.92
N SER A 322 -21.08 16.96 16.29
CA SER A 322 -20.85 16.62 14.90
C SER A 322 -20.08 15.28 14.82
N ASP A 323 -20.19 14.59 13.70
CA ASP A 323 -19.41 13.36 13.47
C ASP A 323 -17.92 13.65 13.26
N SER A 324 -17.60 14.83 12.73
CA SER A 324 -16.23 15.25 12.39
C SER A 324 -15.41 15.78 13.57
N SER A 325 -16.02 16.01 14.73
CA SER A 325 -15.37 16.60 15.91
C SER A 325 -15.65 15.82 17.18
N THR A 326 -14.69 15.76 18.10
CA THR A 326 -14.88 15.22 19.45
C THR A 326 -15.60 16.18 20.38
N GLU A 327 -15.69 17.47 20.01
CA GLU A 327 -16.37 18.51 20.80
C GLU A 327 -17.88 18.27 20.85
N CYS A 328 -18.41 18.30 22.03
CA CYS A 328 -19.82 18.18 22.35
C CYS A 328 -20.31 19.43 23.09
N GLU A 329 -21.57 19.79 22.89
CA GLU A 329 -22.27 20.79 23.70
C GLU A 329 -23.29 20.07 24.57
N LEU A 330 -23.27 20.37 25.87
CA LEU A 330 -24.19 19.82 26.84
C LEU A 330 -25.60 20.46 26.67
N LEU A 331 -26.61 19.62 26.44
CA LEU A 331 -28.01 20.05 26.34
C LEU A 331 -28.75 19.84 27.66
N GLU A 332 -29.92 20.45 27.79
CA GLU A 332 -30.72 20.40 29.01
C GLU A 332 -31.02 18.97 29.51
N PRO A 333 -31.40 17.98 28.67
CA PRO A 333 -31.55 16.59 29.14
C PRO A 333 -30.25 15.97 29.68
N GLY A 334 -29.08 16.36 29.14
CA GLY A 334 -27.79 15.93 29.68
C GLY A 334 -27.43 16.60 31.00
N MET A 335 -27.88 17.85 31.23
CA MET A 335 -27.67 18.56 32.50
C MET A 335 -28.49 17.99 33.64
N THR A 336 -29.72 17.56 33.36
CA THR A 336 -30.73 17.19 34.38
C THR A 336 -30.97 15.68 34.47
N GLY A 337 -30.57 14.92 33.45
CA GLY A 337 -30.81 13.49 33.35
C GLY A 337 -30.05 12.68 34.41
N THR A 338 -30.76 11.91 35.18
CA THR A 338 -30.17 11.07 36.24
C THR A 338 -29.89 9.64 35.81
N SER A 339 -30.46 9.19 34.68
CA SER A 339 -30.29 7.81 34.18
C SER A 339 -30.01 7.81 32.69
N LEU A 340 -28.93 7.13 32.32
CA LEU A 340 -28.49 6.95 30.94
C LEU A 340 -28.35 5.46 30.61
N GLU A 341 -28.98 5.06 29.50
CA GLU A 341 -28.80 3.73 28.93
C GLU A 341 -28.19 3.84 27.51
N ILE A 342 -27.10 3.15 27.26
CA ILE A 342 -26.50 2.96 25.92
C ILE A 342 -26.62 1.48 25.60
N SER A 343 -27.50 1.15 24.66
CA SER A 343 -27.83 -0.24 24.33
C SER A 343 -28.35 -0.36 22.89
N THR A 344 -28.39 -1.58 22.38
CA THR A 344 -29.06 -1.89 21.11
C THR A 344 -29.98 -3.08 21.26
N SER A 345 -31.13 -3.03 20.58
CA SER A 345 -32.04 -4.16 20.41
C SER A 345 -31.59 -5.11 19.27
N SER A 346 -30.66 -4.68 18.44
CA SER A 346 -30.10 -5.47 17.33
C SER A 346 -29.35 -6.71 17.83
N TRP A 347 -29.25 -7.73 16.97
CA TRP A 347 -28.32 -8.85 17.19
C TRP A 347 -26.86 -8.40 17.15
N SER A 348 -26.54 -7.36 16.35
CA SER A 348 -25.21 -6.77 16.29
C SER A 348 -24.99 -5.79 17.43
N LYS A 349 -23.81 -5.82 18.05
CA LYS A 349 -23.38 -4.88 19.07
C LYS A 349 -23.12 -3.49 18.47
N LEU A 350 -23.35 -2.42 19.23
CA LEU A 350 -22.90 -1.08 18.87
C LEU A 350 -21.37 -1.03 18.86
N ASN A 351 -20.79 -0.39 17.84
CA ASN A 351 -19.34 -0.30 17.70
C ASN A 351 -18.74 0.87 18.51
N VAL A 352 -19.28 1.13 19.70
CA VAL A 352 -18.67 1.99 20.70
C VAL A 352 -17.45 1.26 21.24
N LYS A 353 -16.27 1.87 21.16
CA LYS A 353 -15.00 1.27 21.62
C LYS A 353 -14.51 1.88 22.93
N VAL A 354 -14.72 3.18 23.10
CA VAL A 354 -14.28 3.94 24.26
C VAL A 354 -15.47 4.62 24.90
N ILE A 355 -15.64 4.42 26.20
CA ILE A 355 -16.66 5.10 26.99
C ILE A 355 -15.95 6.07 27.93
N ASP A 356 -15.97 7.35 27.55
CA ASP A 356 -15.36 8.48 28.27
C ASP A 356 -16.27 9.71 28.24
N GLY A 357 -15.89 10.76 28.96
CA GLY A 357 -16.58 12.07 28.95
C GLY A 357 -17.95 12.09 29.66
N LEU A 358 -18.40 10.96 30.25
CA LEU A 358 -19.69 10.89 30.94
C LEU A 358 -19.70 11.66 32.27
N ASP A 359 -18.56 12.06 32.79
CA ASP A 359 -18.38 12.94 33.94
C ASP A 359 -18.93 14.37 33.71
N ASN A 360 -19.15 14.74 32.44
CA ASN A 360 -19.74 16.02 32.07
C ASN A 360 -21.27 16.04 32.22
N PHE A 361 -21.90 14.93 32.58
CA PHE A 361 -23.32 14.86 32.90
C PHE A 361 -23.54 15.01 34.41
N PRO A 362 -23.78 16.23 34.90
CA PRO A 362 -23.64 16.55 36.32
C PRO A 362 -24.73 15.93 37.23
N ALA A 363 -25.81 15.43 36.65
CA ALA A 363 -26.88 14.77 37.37
C ALA A 363 -26.90 13.24 37.24
N LEU A 364 -25.96 12.63 36.48
CA LEU A 364 -25.97 11.21 36.18
C LEU A 364 -25.73 10.35 37.43
N GLU A 365 -26.75 9.56 37.83
CA GLU A 365 -26.69 8.64 38.95
C GLU A 365 -26.74 7.16 38.56
N THR A 366 -27.34 6.85 37.42
CA THR A 366 -27.51 5.47 36.94
C THR A 366 -27.02 5.35 35.49
N LEU A 367 -26.14 4.39 35.22
CA LEU A 367 -25.63 4.09 33.88
C LEU A 367 -25.84 2.63 33.53
N THR A 368 -26.48 2.37 32.39
CA THR A 368 -26.65 1.04 31.83
C THR A 368 -25.94 0.95 30.47
N LEU A 369 -25.02 0.00 30.35
CA LEU A 369 -24.25 -0.29 29.15
C LEU A 369 -24.49 -1.72 28.71
N LYS A 370 -25.06 -1.90 27.51
CA LYS A 370 -25.42 -3.24 27.03
C LYS A 370 -25.16 -3.43 25.53
N LYS A 371 -24.58 -4.58 25.19
CA LYS A 371 -24.28 -4.96 23.79
C LYS A 371 -23.40 -3.95 23.06
N LEU A 372 -22.26 -3.61 23.65
CA LEU A 372 -21.28 -2.70 23.09
C LEU A 372 -19.96 -3.44 22.79
N ASN A 373 -19.21 -2.96 21.78
CA ASN A 373 -17.85 -3.41 21.49
C ASN A 373 -16.78 -2.64 22.29
N ALA A 374 -17.15 -2.14 23.50
CA ALA A 374 -16.27 -1.31 24.30
C ALA A 374 -15.01 -2.07 24.73
N GLU A 375 -13.87 -1.43 24.52
CA GLU A 375 -12.55 -1.90 24.96
C GLU A 375 -12.13 -1.19 26.25
N THR A 376 -12.53 0.08 26.41
CA THR A 376 -12.23 0.90 27.58
C THR A 376 -13.51 1.53 28.14
N LEU A 377 -13.66 1.45 29.46
CA LEU A 377 -14.69 2.10 30.24
C LEU A 377 -14.01 3.01 31.28
N ASN A 378 -14.09 4.34 31.07
CA ASN A 378 -13.52 5.31 31.99
C ASN A 378 -14.64 6.18 32.61
N LEU A 379 -14.87 6.00 33.91
CA LEU A 379 -15.83 6.70 34.72
C LEU A 379 -15.20 7.37 35.97
N ASP A 380 -13.85 7.55 35.95
CA ASP A 380 -13.06 8.04 37.12
C ASP A 380 -13.67 9.28 37.78
N LYS A 381 -14.17 10.22 36.97
CA LYS A 381 -14.72 11.51 37.46
C LYS A 381 -16.25 11.54 37.61
N CYS A 382 -16.92 10.41 37.40
CA CYS A 382 -18.37 10.30 37.51
C CYS A 382 -18.81 10.25 39.01
N VAL A 383 -18.57 11.33 39.75
CA VAL A 383 -18.69 11.39 41.21
C VAL A 383 -20.11 11.26 41.77
N LYS A 384 -21.13 11.33 40.92
CA LYS A 384 -22.55 11.13 41.31
C LYS A 384 -23.11 9.78 40.90
N LEU A 385 -22.38 8.99 40.12
CA LEU A 385 -22.85 7.70 39.63
C LEU A 385 -22.92 6.67 40.76
N LYS A 386 -24.14 6.25 41.10
CA LYS A 386 -24.43 5.31 42.20
C LYS A 386 -24.63 3.87 41.69
N ALA A 387 -25.19 3.73 40.49
CA ALA A 387 -25.52 2.43 39.92
C ALA A 387 -24.93 2.28 38.53
N LEU A 388 -24.18 1.18 38.29
CA LEU A 388 -23.59 0.81 37.03
C LEU A 388 -24.06 -0.60 36.67
N THR A 389 -24.70 -0.75 35.51
CA THR A 389 -25.07 -2.03 34.93
C THR A 389 -24.27 -2.23 33.63
N VAL A 390 -23.50 -3.32 33.56
CA VAL A 390 -22.69 -3.67 32.41
C VAL A 390 -23.09 -5.09 31.96
N SER A 391 -23.42 -5.24 30.68
CA SER A 391 -23.73 -6.56 30.13
C SER A 391 -23.35 -6.67 28.64
N GLU A 392 -22.84 -7.81 28.23
CA GLU A 392 -22.45 -8.12 26.86
C GLU A 392 -21.39 -7.12 26.28
N LEU A 393 -20.44 -6.67 27.09
CA LEU A 393 -19.27 -5.88 26.72
C LEU A 393 -18.03 -6.80 26.64
N ASN A 394 -18.05 -7.74 25.71
CA ASN A 394 -17.08 -8.83 25.64
C ASN A 394 -15.63 -8.41 25.32
N LYS A 395 -15.44 -7.20 24.78
CA LYS A 395 -14.11 -6.69 24.37
C LYS A 395 -13.40 -5.84 25.42
N LEU A 396 -13.98 -5.72 26.64
CA LEU A 396 -13.38 -4.93 27.70
C LEU A 396 -11.97 -5.42 28.04
N LYS A 397 -11.03 -4.47 28.04
CA LYS A 397 -9.64 -4.61 28.46
C LYS A 397 -9.34 -3.82 29.72
N GLU A 398 -10.03 -2.68 29.87
CA GLU A 398 -9.77 -1.73 30.94
C GLU A 398 -11.05 -1.11 31.47
N VAL A 399 -11.17 -1.07 32.80
CA VAL A 399 -12.24 -0.42 33.55
C VAL A 399 -11.61 0.48 34.60
N VAL A 400 -11.78 1.80 34.43
CA VAL A 400 -11.28 2.82 35.34
C VAL A 400 -12.48 3.51 36.00
N LEU A 401 -12.74 3.20 37.25
CA LEU A 401 -13.79 3.83 38.03
C LEU A 401 -13.26 4.90 39.00
N GLY A 402 -11.95 4.85 39.32
CA GLY A 402 -11.29 5.84 40.19
C GLY A 402 -12.11 6.23 41.42
N ASN A 403 -12.50 7.51 41.49
CA ASN A 403 -13.29 8.06 42.56
C ASN A 403 -14.82 7.90 42.40
N CYS A 404 -15.30 7.25 41.33
CA CYS A 404 -16.73 6.95 41.14
C CYS A 404 -17.28 6.21 42.39
N PRO A 405 -18.43 6.62 42.95
CA PRO A 405 -18.97 6.00 44.20
C PRO A 405 -19.60 4.62 43.99
N VAL A 406 -19.53 4.07 42.80
CA VAL A 406 -19.98 2.69 42.54
C VAL A 406 -19.17 1.70 43.39
N THR A 407 -19.89 0.85 44.13
CA THR A 407 -19.28 -0.14 45.04
C THR A 407 -19.28 -1.57 44.47
N VAL A 408 -20.05 -1.83 43.42
CA VAL A 408 -20.17 -3.15 42.79
C VAL A 408 -19.96 -3.02 41.29
N PHE A 409 -19.02 -3.80 40.76
CA PHE A 409 -18.85 -3.99 39.32
C PHE A 409 -19.15 -5.45 38.97
N SER A 410 -20.09 -5.68 38.05
CA SER A 410 -20.46 -7.02 37.62
C SER A 410 -20.69 -7.06 36.13
N THR A 411 -20.07 -8.04 35.45
CA THR A 411 -20.37 -8.44 34.06
C THR A 411 -21.13 -9.77 34.03
N TYR A 412 -21.39 -10.36 35.18
CA TYR A 412 -22.01 -11.67 35.28
C TYR A 412 -23.53 -11.57 35.01
N LEU A 413 -23.96 -12.24 33.95
CA LEU A 413 -25.36 -12.31 33.54
C LEU A 413 -26.10 -13.53 34.13
N GLY A 414 -25.32 -14.54 34.53
CA GLY A 414 -25.82 -15.81 35.02
C GLY A 414 -26.42 -16.71 33.93
N GLY A 415 -26.31 -18.01 34.15
CA GLY A 415 -26.94 -19.03 33.34
C GLY A 415 -26.15 -19.51 32.12
N ARG A 416 -26.56 -20.70 31.64
CA ARG A 416 -25.83 -21.48 30.62
C ARG A 416 -25.67 -20.79 29.28
N TYR A 417 -26.59 -19.91 28.92
CA TYR A 417 -26.62 -19.22 27.62
C TYR A 417 -26.39 -17.71 27.74
N SER A 418 -25.79 -17.26 28.84
CA SER A 418 -25.34 -15.88 28.98
C SER A 418 -24.16 -15.59 28.06
N TYR A 419 -23.87 -14.31 27.82
CA TYR A 419 -22.75 -13.84 26.97
C TYR A 419 -21.66 -13.17 27.81
N ASP A 420 -21.43 -13.66 29.04
CA ASP A 420 -20.45 -13.16 29.99
C ASP A 420 -19.03 -13.74 29.79
N TYR A 421 -18.65 -13.98 28.53
CA TYR A 421 -17.29 -14.30 28.10
C TYR A 421 -16.54 -13.02 27.64
N PHE A 422 -15.20 -13.08 27.59
CA PHE A 422 -14.36 -12.00 27.12
C PHE A 422 -13.58 -12.39 25.87
N GLU A 423 -13.56 -11.47 24.90
CA GLU A 423 -12.77 -11.56 23.66
C GLU A 423 -11.42 -10.82 23.78
N ALA A 424 -11.08 -10.29 24.96
CA ALA A 424 -9.78 -9.66 25.25
C ALA A 424 -8.92 -10.59 26.09
N PRO A 425 -7.60 -10.64 25.89
CA PRO A 425 -6.70 -11.56 26.60
C PRO A 425 -6.54 -11.21 28.08
N SER A 426 -6.79 -9.96 28.44
CA SER A 426 -6.72 -9.49 29.83
C SER A 426 -7.76 -8.42 30.11
N LEU A 427 -8.14 -8.30 31.39
CA LEU A 427 -9.04 -7.28 31.91
C LEU A 427 -8.39 -6.64 33.15
N THR A 428 -8.23 -5.31 33.14
CA THR A 428 -7.78 -4.53 34.29
C THR A 428 -8.93 -3.73 34.86
N ILE A 429 -9.13 -3.77 36.17
CA ILE A 429 -10.17 -3.01 36.87
C ILE A 429 -9.51 -2.20 37.98
N SER A 430 -9.79 -0.89 38.02
CA SER A 430 -9.30 0.01 39.06
C SER A 430 -10.41 0.89 39.62
N SER A 431 -10.46 1.04 40.94
CA SER A 431 -11.46 1.86 41.65
C SER A 431 -11.06 2.07 43.10
N GLU A 432 -11.25 3.30 43.59
CA GLU A 432 -11.06 3.62 44.99
C GLU A 432 -12.25 3.15 45.90
N ASN A 433 -13.38 2.75 45.31
CA ASN A 433 -14.60 2.51 46.07
C ASN A 433 -15.24 1.11 45.88
N LEU A 434 -14.76 0.31 44.92
CA LEU A 434 -15.29 -1.03 44.72
C LEU A 434 -15.07 -1.91 45.94
N THR A 435 -16.14 -2.51 46.44
CA THR A 435 -16.15 -3.51 47.50
C THR A 435 -16.43 -4.92 46.93
N GLU A 436 -17.09 -4.99 45.77
CA GLU A 436 -17.37 -6.25 45.08
C GLU A 436 -17.03 -6.14 43.59
N VAL A 437 -16.30 -7.15 43.07
CA VAL A 437 -16.10 -7.41 41.64
C VAL A 437 -16.61 -8.80 41.31
N ASN A 438 -17.54 -8.90 40.36
CA ASN A 438 -18.04 -10.18 39.87
C ASN A 438 -17.87 -10.30 38.35
N VAL A 439 -16.86 -11.04 37.93
CA VAL A 439 -16.54 -11.38 36.54
C VAL A 439 -16.60 -12.89 36.29
N SER A 440 -17.29 -13.63 37.16
CA SER A 440 -17.54 -15.07 36.99
C SER A 440 -18.34 -15.34 35.72
N SER A 441 -18.29 -16.55 35.22
CA SER A 441 -19.13 -17.04 34.14
C SER A 441 -19.48 -18.52 34.31
N GLU A 442 -20.74 -18.85 34.04
CA GLU A 442 -21.23 -20.21 33.87
C GLU A 442 -21.66 -20.49 32.44
N SER A 443 -21.28 -19.61 31.51
CA SER A 443 -21.73 -19.62 30.12
C SER A 443 -21.22 -20.83 29.35
N TYR A 444 -22.08 -21.45 28.56
CA TYR A 444 -21.68 -22.42 27.55
C TYR A 444 -20.70 -21.82 26.54
N TYR A 445 -20.87 -20.54 26.19
CA TYR A 445 -20.00 -19.81 25.25
C TYR A 445 -18.61 -19.52 25.80
N LEU A 446 -18.41 -19.61 27.13
CA LEU A 446 -17.10 -19.44 27.75
C LEU A 446 -16.06 -20.39 27.14
N SER A 447 -16.43 -21.65 26.90
CA SER A 447 -15.52 -22.66 26.32
C SER A 447 -15.11 -22.41 24.88
N TYR A 448 -15.83 -21.57 24.14
CA TYR A 448 -15.58 -21.32 22.72
C TYR A 448 -15.00 -19.95 22.41
N TYR A 449 -15.35 -18.95 23.22
CA TYR A 449 -15.07 -17.55 22.88
C TYR A 449 -14.25 -16.81 23.93
N ASP A 450 -14.16 -17.33 25.17
CA ASP A 450 -13.41 -16.66 26.23
C ASP A 450 -11.89 -16.87 26.03
N ILE A 451 -11.18 -15.77 25.82
CA ILE A 451 -9.72 -15.74 25.71
C ILE A 451 -9.05 -14.97 26.84
N CYS A 452 -9.82 -14.53 27.86
CA CYS A 452 -9.30 -13.75 28.99
C CYS A 452 -8.54 -14.66 29.96
N ALA A 453 -7.23 -14.71 29.81
CA ALA A 453 -6.34 -15.48 30.66
C ALA A 453 -5.91 -14.73 31.92
N GLU A 454 -5.99 -13.41 31.94
CA GLU A 454 -5.49 -12.56 33.02
C GLU A 454 -6.54 -11.52 33.47
N ILE A 455 -6.74 -11.42 34.78
CA ILE A 455 -7.57 -10.36 35.40
C ILE A 455 -6.73 -9.66 36.46
N ASP A 456 -6.72 -8.32 36.43
CA ASP A 456 -6.02 -7.47 37.37
C ASP A 456 -7.00 -6.60 38.17
N VAL A 457 -7.03 -6.78 39.46
CA VAL A 457 -7.81 -5.98 40.41
C VAL A 457 -6.95 -5.32 41.50
N ALA A 458 -5.63 -5.31 41.31
CA ALA A 458 -4.71 -4.70 42.27
C ALA A 458 -5.01 -3.22 42.57
N GLY A 459 -5.62 -2.52 41.61
CA GLY A 459 -6.10 -1.14 41.73
C GLY A 459 -7.41 -0.95 42.49
N CYS A 460 -7.90 -1.94 43.26
CA CYS A 460 -9.15 -1.87 44.01
C CYS A 460 -8.90 -2.05 45.52
N PRO A 461 -8.42 -1.03 46.26
CA PRO A 461 -7.96 -1.18 47.66
C PRO A 461 -9.03 -1.56 48.66
N LYS A 462 -10.31 -1.26 48.40
CA LYS A 462 -11.44 -1.56 49.30
C LYS A 462 -12.15 -2.88 49.01
N LEU A 463 -11.62 -3.67 48.10
CA LEU A 463 -12.27 -4.92 47.67
C LEU A 463 -12.40 -5.90 48.82
N ALA A 464 -13.65 -6.38 49.04
CA ALA A 464 -14.00 -7.37 50.04
C ALA A 464 -14.50 -8.68 49.42
N ILE A 465 -15.06 -8.63 48.21
CA ILE A 465 -15.58 -9.79 47.50
C ILE A 465 -15.06 -9.76 46.06
N LEU A 466 -14.34 -10.82 45.65
CA LEU A 466 -13.91 -11.03 44.29
C LEU A 466 -14.43 -12.36 43.76
N LYS A 467 -15.33 -12.32 42.81
CA LYS A 467 -15.85 -13.48 42.09
C LYS A 467 -15.28 -13.51 40.68
N ALA A 468 -14.37 -14.40 40.43
CA ALA A 468 -13.67 -14.58 39.15
C ALA A 468 -13.63 -16.05 38.73
N LYS A 469 -14.68 -16.79 39.04
CA LYS A 469 -14.79 -18.20 38.68
C LYS A 469 -15.10 -18.33 37.20
N ARG A 470 -14.05 -18.49 36.39
CA ARG A 470 -14.10 -18.61 34.93
C ARG A 470 -13.62 -20.01 34.56
N GLU A 471 -14.54 -20.95 34.61
CA GLU A 471 -14.31 -22.35 34.26
C GLU A 471 -15.56 -22.97 33.66
N THR A 472 -15.37 -23.88 32.71
CA THR A 472 -16.47 -24.67 32.14
C THR A 472 -16.15 -26.16 32.30
N THR A 473 -17.19 -26.98 32.25
CA THR A 473 -17.03 -28.43 32.20
C THR A 473 -17.28 -28.86 30.74
N ASP A 474 -16.35 -29.56 30.16
CA ASP A 474 -16.50 -30.11 28.82
C ASP A 474 -17.50 -31.27 28.77
N TRP A 475 -17.69 -31.85 27.58
CA TRP A 475 -18.60 -32.96 27.36
C TRP A 475 -18.17 -34.25 28.08
N TYR A 476 -16.87 -34.38 28.41
CA TYR A 476 -16.29 -35.54 29.10
C TYR A 476 -16.27 -35.39 30.62
N GLY A 477 -16.68 -34.24 31.13
CA GLY A 477 -16.69 -33.92 32.56
C GLY A 477 -15.41 -33.27 33.07
N ASP A 478 -14.47 -32.92 32.15
CA ASP A 478 -13.23 -32.27 32.51
C ASP A 478 -13.46 -30.75 32.71
N VAL A 479 -12.86 -30.20 33.78
CA VAL A 479 -12.94 -28.76 34.07
C VAL A 479 -11.86 -28.00 33.30
N ILE A 480 -12.31 -27.12 32.38
CA ILE A 480 -11.47 -26.22 31.62
C ILE A 480 -11.40 -24.88 32.37
N CYS A 481 -10.21 -24.51 32.80
CA CYS A 481 -9.94 -23.23 33.43
C CYS A 481 -9.56 -22.19 32.36
N HIS A 482 -10.31 -21.13 32.25
CA HIS A 482 -10.05 -20.03 31.30
C HIS A 482 -9.20 -18.91 31.92
N LEU A 483 -9.25 -18.72 33.25
CA LEU A 483 -8.45 -17.73 33.96
C LEU A 483 -7.15 -18.36 34.45
N GLU A 484 -6.02 -17.96 33.86
CA GLU A 484 -4.68 -18.44 34.26
C GLU A 484 -4.13 -17.65 35.45
N LYS A 485 -4.24 -16.31 35.42
CA LYS A 485 -3.69 -15.42 36.44
C LYS A 485 -4.70 -14.40 36.95
N LEU A 486 -4.67 -14.19 38.23
CA LEU A 486 -5.44 -13.15 38.93
C LEU A 486 -4.45 -12.27 39.72
N TYR A 487 -4.29 -11.02 39.24
CA TYR A 487 -3.38 -10.05 39.87
C TYR A 487 -4.07 -9.30 40.98
N ILE A 488 -3.43 -9.23 42.13
CA ILE A 488 -3.87 -8.54 43.34
C ILE A 488 -2.73 -7.70 43.93
N SER A 489 -3.06 -6.70 44.76
CA SER A 489 -2.05 -5.95 45.53
C SER A 489 -1.56 -6.74 46.76
N LYS A 490 -0.44 -6.27 47.35
CA LYS A 490 0.10 -6.81 48.62
C LYS A 490 -0.93 -6.70 49.77
N ASP A 491 -1.66 -5.59 49.82
CA ASP A 491 -2.67 -5.38 50.86
C ASP A 491 -3.86 -6.30 50.68
N GLN A 492 -4.29 -6.53 49.44
CA GLN A 492 -5.32 -7.51 49.12
C GLN A 492 -4.89 -8.93 49.50
N LYS A 493 -3.62 -9.30 49.26
CA LYS A 493 -3.09 -10.58 49.71
C LYS A 493 -3.19 -10.73 51.23
N THR A 494 -2.81 -9.69 51.97
CA THR A 494 -2.94 -9.65 53.43
C THR A 494 -4.41 -9.78 53.88
N ALA A 495 -5.33 -9.13 53.17
CA ALA A 495 -6.77 -9.22 53.44
C ALA A 495 -7.34 -10.61 53.18
N ILE A 496 -6.85 -11.32 52.17
CA ILE A 496 -7.21 -12.72 51.88
C ILE A 496 -6.74 -13.62 53.03
N ASP A 497 -5.48 -13.46 53.45
CA ASP A 497 -4.88 -14.26 54.52
C ASP A 497 -5.56 -14.02 55.87
N ALA A 498 -6.11 -12.81 56.06
CA ALA A 498 -6.89 -12.44 57.24
C ALA A 498 -8.40 -12.82 57.15
N GLY A 499 -8.85 -13.31 55.99
CA GLY A 499 -10.26 -13.66 55.75
C GLY A 499 -11.21 -12.46 55.56
N THR A 500 -10.69 -11.23 55.30
CA THR A 500 -11.47 -10.01 55.09
C THR A 500 -11.75 -9.73 53.60
N LEU A 501 -11.00 -10.41 52.70
CA LEU A 501 -11.28 -10.45 51.25
C LEU A 501 -11.57 -11.90 50.85
N THR A 502 -12.79 -12.15 50.38
CA THR A 502 -13.19 -13.44 49.81
C THR A 502 -12.90 -13.48 48.34
N VAL A 503 -12.20 -14.52 47.87
CA VAL A 503 -11.86 -14.71 46.47
C VAL A 503 -12.40 -16.06 45.98
N GLU A 504 -13.29 -16.01 45.01
CA GLU A 504 -13.80 -17.16 44.26
C GLU A 504 -13.10 -17.21 42.90
N LYS A 505 -12.27 -18.27 42.66
CA LYS A 505 -11.54 -18.46 41.42
C LYS A 505 -11.42 -19.92 41.07
N PRO A 506 -11.11 -20.32 39.82
CA PRO A 506 -10.78 -21.70 39.49
C PRO A 506 -9.56 -22.19 40.28
N ALA A 507 -9.56 -23.46 40.60
CA ALA A 507 -8.49 -24.05 41.41
C ALA A 507 -7.09 -23.91 40.79
N LYS A 508 -7.00 -23.94 39.45
CA LYS A 508 -5.75 -23.82 38.70
C LYS A 508 -5.26 -22.41 38.48
N THR A 509 -6.08 -21.40 38.77
CA THR A 509 -5.69 -19.96 38.57
C THR A 509 -4.61 -19.56 39.55
N GLU A 510 -3.52 -19.02 39.05
CA GLU A 510 -2.45 -18.43 39.86
C GLU A 510 -2.92 -17.10 40.49
N LEU A 511 -2.64 -16.93 41.78
CA LEU A 511 -2.84 -15.66 42.47
C LEU A 511 -1.51 -14.90 42.50
N ALA A 512 -1.32 -13.91 41.61
CA ALA A 512 -0.10 -13.15 41.45
C ALA A 512 -0.18 -11.81 42.20
N VAL A 513 0.86 -11.47 42.96
CA VAL A 513 0.93 -10.21 43.73
C VAL A 513 1.75 -9.19 42.99
N ARG A 514 1.20 -7.99 42.78
CA ARG A 514 1.87 -6.83 42.18
C ARG A 514 2.27 -5.80 43.22
#